data_23706aa10ec849dc9b324135552eaa06
#
_entry.id   23706aa10ec849dc9b324135552eaa06
#
_cell.length_a   1.000
_cell.length_b   1.000
_cell.length_c   1.000
_cell.angle_alpha   90.00
_cell.angle_beta   90.00
_cell.angle_gamma   90.00
#
_symmetry.space_group_name_H-M   'P 1'
#
loop_
_entity.id
_entity.type
_entity.pdbx_description
1 polymer ?
#
loop_
_entity_poly.entity_id
_entity_poly.type
_entity_poly.pdbx_seq_one_letter_code
_entity_poly.pdbx_strand_id
1 'polypeptide(L)'
;RAKARIIDIASTQFTDGGCYHQYQPLTKKGNSDIGGDFSDDPLWLILSVSAYIKETGDWGILDEMVPYDNDMSIAQPMLDHLKVSFYHIVNNLGPHGLPLAMRADWNDCINLSCYSDTPGESFQTYTNPKFAAEGGYSKVAESVFVATLFTYAGPNYVSILKHLGKDEEAAAAQAEIDKMKKAVMDHAFDGDWFLRAYDATGAKMGSKECEEGKIFIEPQGFAVMSDIGKEEGADIKTLNSIDKYLNTDFGLVLNNPAFTKYYIQYGEISTYPGGYKENAGIFCHNNPWVIIGETVLGRGDYAWDYFRKICPSYTEEHSALHKVEPYVYSQMIAGKDAARPGEAKNSWLTGTAAW
;
A
#
# COMPACT_ATOMS: atom_id res chain seq x y z
N ARG A 1 -23.07 -6.71 7.95
CA ARG A 1 -21.73 -7.27 8.26
C ARG A 1 -20.63 -6.26 7.97
N ALA A 2 -20.60 -5.64 6.77
CA ALA A 2 -19.54 -4.67 6.38
C ALA A 2 -19.48 -3.49 7.37
N LYS A 3 -20.59 -2.77 7.64
CA LYS A 3 -20.65 -1.66 8.60
C LYS A 3 -20.04 -2.03 9.97
N ALA A 4 -20.46 -3.16 10.53
CA ALA A 4 -19.98 -3.60 11.83
C ALA A 4 -18.45 -3.87 11.81
N ARG A 5 -17.92 -4.45 10.72
CA ARG A 5 -16.48 -4.68 10.60
C ARG A 5 -15.70 -3.38 10.44
N ILE A 6 -16.21 -2.42 9.69
CA ILE A 6 -15.60 -1.09 9.56
C ILE A 6 -15.52 -0.40 10.93
N ILE A 7 -16.60 -0.42 11.70
CA ILE A 7 -16.64 0.14 13.05
C ILE A 7 -15.67 -0.58 13.99
N ASP A 8 -15.65 -1.92 13.98
CA ASP A 8 -14.73 -2.72 14.79
C ASP A 8 -13.26 -2.36 14.50
N ILE A 9 -12.88 -2.18 13.22
CA ILE A 9 -11.52 -1.81 12.81
C ILE A 9 -11.23 -0.36 13.19
N ALA A 10 -12.14 0.57 12.90
CA ALA A 10 -11.96 1.99 13.27
C ALA A 10 -11.79 2.17 14.78
N SER A 11 -12.38 1.30 15.61
CA SER A 11 -12.23 1.32 17.07
C SER A 11 -10.79 1.05 17.55
N THR A 12 -9.91 0.58 16.69
CA THR A 12 -8.48 0.36 17.01
C THR A 12 -7.58 1.50 16.57
N GLN A 13 -8.16 2.59 16.03
CA GLN A 13 -7.41 3.78 15.63
C GLN A 13 -6.96 4.59 16.85
N PHE A 14 -5.82 5.25 16.75
CA PHE A 14 -5.32 6.19 17.75
C PHE A 14 -5.84 7.62 17.49
N THR A 15 -5.79 8.49 18.51
CA THR A 15 -6.28 9.87 18.41
C THR A 15 -5.48 10.75 17.44
N ASP A 16 -4.26 10.37 17.11
CA ASP A 16 -3.41 11.05 16.11
C ASP A 16 -3.69 10.60 14.66
N GLY A 17 -4.58 9.60 14.49
CA GLY A 17 -4.97 9.06 13.20
C GLY A 17 -4.22 7.81 12.78
N GLY A 18 -3.12 7.44 13.44
CA GLY A 18 -2.50 6.12 13.29
C GLY A 18 -3.41 5.00 13.79
N CYS A 19 -3.07 3.76 13.51
CA CYS A 19 -3.84 2.61 13.99
C CYS A 19 -2.95 1.41 14.25
N TYR A 20 -3.48 0.41 14.95
CA TYR A 20 -2.81 -0.88 15.02
C TYR A 20 -2.76 -1.52 13.63
N HIS A 21 -1.61 -2.05 13.27
CA HIS A 21 -1.41 -2.76 12.01
C HIS A 21 -2.28 -4.02 11.89
N GLN A 22 -2.54 -4.69 13.01
CA GLN A 22 -3.33 -5.90 13.02
C GLN A 22 -4.54 -5.77 13.95
N TYR A 23 -5.71 -6.10 13.40
CA TYR A 23 -6.95 -6.24 14.15
C TYR A 23 -7.23 -7.70 14.50
N GLN A 24 -7.56 -7.96 15.75
CA GLN A 24 -7.89 -9.30 16.25
C GLN A 24 -9.40 -9.55 16.24
N PRO A 25 -9.95 -10.34 15.31
CA PRO A 25 -11.40 -10.50 15.15
C PRO A 25 -12.15 -11.05 16.37
N LEU A 26 -11.50 -11.86 17.19
CA LEU A 26 -12.13 -12.49 18.36
C LEU A 26 -12.26 -11.54 19.55
N THR A 27 -11.25 -10.71 19.78
CA THR A 27 -11.22 -9.74 20.88
C THR A 27 -11.77 -8.38 20.48
N LYS A 28 -11.83 -8.09 19.17
CA LYS A 28 -12.14 -6.81 18.56
C LYS A 28 -11.18 -5.69 18.98
N LYS A 29 -9.93 -6.06 19.23
CA LYS A 29 -8.86 -5.15 19.65
C LYS A 29 -7.72 -5.14 18.63
N GLY A 30 -6.93 -4.07 18.66
CA GLY A 30 -5.64 -4.03 17.99
C GLY A 30 -4.64 -5.02 18.62
N ASN A 31 -3.68 -5.48 17.84
CA ASN A 31 -2.60 -6.33 18.32
C ASN A 31 -1.45 -5.46 18.85
N SER A 32 -1.37 -5.34 20.19
CA SER A 32 -0.33 -4.55 20.84
C SER A 32 1.08 -5.12 20.69
N ASP A 33 1.23 -6.41 20.39
CA ASP A 33 2.54 -7.05 20.22
C ASP A 33 3.21 -6.58 18.91
N ILE A 34 2.39 -6.34 17.88
CA ILE A 34 2.85 -5.74 16.60
C ILE A 34 2.85 -4.21 16.74
N GLY A 35 1.82 -3.64 17.37
CA GLY A 35 1.68 -2.18 17.52
C GLY A 35 1.17 -1.49 16.26
N GLY A 36 1.54 -0.23 16.11
CA GLY A 36 1.14 0.66 15.01
C GLY A 36 2.33 1.23 14.24
N ASP A 37 2.10 2.43 13.68
CA ASP A 37 3.09 3.20 12.90
C ASP A 37 3.40 2.59 11.52
N PHE A 38 2.43 1.87 10.95
CA PHE A 38 2.44 1.51 9.54
C PHE A 38 1.72 2.61 8.77
N SER A 39 2.43 3.24 7.85
CA SER A 39 2.04 4.54 7.32
C SER A 39 0.87 4.50 6.34
N ASP A 40 0.51 3.35 5.78
CA ASP A 40 -0.63 3.18 4.88
C ASP A 40 -1.95 2.85 5.58
N ASP A 41 -1.89 2.25 6.78
CA ASP A 41 -3.06 1.73 7.50
C ASP A 41 -4.22 2.74 7.63
N PRO A 42 -4.00 4.04 7.97
CA PRO A 42 -5.08 5.02 8.08
C PRO A 42 -5.88 5.23 6.80
N LEU A 43 -5.25 5.08 5.63
CA LEU A 43 -5.87 5.35 4.33
C LEU A 43 -6.90 4.30 3.94
N TRP A 44 -6.73 3.06 4.39
CA TRP A 44 -7.67 1.98 4.12
C TRP A 44 -9.02 2.19 4.80
N LEU A 45 -9.06 2.91 5.93
CA LEU A 45 -10.32 3.27 6.57
C LEU A 45 -11.14 4.24 5.69
N ILE A 46 -10.49 5.26 5.11
CA ILE A 46 -11.15 6.20 4.17
C ILE A 46 -11.74 5.45 2.98
N LEU A 47 -10.98 4.55 2.38
CA LEU A 47 -11.43 3.73 1.25
C LEU A 47 -12.59 2.82 1.64
N SER A 48 -12.50 2.16 2.80
CA SER A 48 -13.52 1.22 3.27
C SER A 48 -14.86 1.91 3.56
N VAL A 49 -14.84 3.06 4.24
CA VAL A 49 -16.05 3.85 4.53
C VAL A 49 -16.65 4.40 3.24
N SER A 50 -15.83 4.94 2.35
CA SER A 50 -16.29 5.46 1.06
C SER A 50 -16.91 4.37 0.19
N ALA A 51 -16.27 3.21 0.07
CA ALA A 51 -16.81 2.08 -0.68
C ALA A 51 -18.15 1.60 -0.09
N TYR A 52 -18.24 1.53 1.25
CA TYR A 52 -19.50 1.17 1.94
C TYR A 52 -20.62 2.16 1.63
N ILE A 53 -20.36 3.46 1.69
CA ILE A 53 -21.36 4.49 1.37
C ILE A 53 -21.79 4.39 -0.10
N LYS A 54 -20.84 4.24 -1.03
CA LYS A 54 -21.13 4.11 -2.47
C LYS A 54 -22.02 2.90 -2.77
N GLU A 55 -21.79 1.78 -2.09
CA GLU A 55 -22.55 0.54 -2.31
C GLU A 55 -23.92 0.56 -1.66
N THR A 56 -24.07 1.17 -0.48
CA THR A 56 -25.28 1.04 0.35
C THR A 56 -26.14 2.30 0.42
N GLY A 57 -25.57 3.46 0.16
CA GLY A 57 -26.21 4.76 0.41
C GLY A 57 -26.36 5.10 1.90
N ASP A 58 -25.76 4.32 2.81
CA ASP A 58 -25.85 4.55 4.26
C ASP A 58 -24.84 5.62 4.72
N TRP A 59 -25.25 6.87 4.59
CA TRP A 59 -24.48 8.01 5.10
C TRP A 59 -24.47 8.09 6.63
N GLY A 60 -25.43 7.42 7.30
CA GLY A 60 -25.49 7.38 8.77
C GLY A 60 -24.29 6.69 9.43
N ILE A 61 -23.45 5.99 8.66
CA ILE A 61 -22.17 5.48 9.18
C ILE A 61 -21.27 6.60 9.69
N LEU A 62 -21.36 7.80 9.12
CA LEU A 62 -20.51 8.94 9.50
C LEU A 62 -20.81 9.50 10.90
N ASP A 63 -22.03 9.27 11.40
CA ASP A 63 -22.48 9.72 12.71
C ASP A 63 -22.30 8.64 13.79
N GLU A 64 -21.87 7.42 13.42
CA GLU A 64 -21.62 6.36 14.40
C GLU A 64 -20.50 6.77 15.35
N MET A 65 -20.78 6.68 16.64
CA MET A 65 -19.81 6.97 17.70
C MET A 65 -18.84 5.80 17.84
N VAL A 66 -17.58 6.04 17.53
CA VAL A 66 -16.52 5.04 17.50
C VAL A 66 -15.41 5.41 18.48
N PRO A 67 -14.96 4.49 19.35
CA PRO A 67 -13.88 4.76 20.29
C PRO A 67 -12.53 4.86 19.56
N TYR A 68 -11.61 5.63 20.11
CA TYR A 68 -10.19 5.49 19.82
C TYR A 68 -9.57 4.48 20.77
N ASP A 69 -8.66 3.63 20.27
CA ASP A 69 -7.96 2.59 21.05
C ASP A 69 -8.91 1.73 21.92
N ASN A 70 -10.10 1.42 21.39
CA ASN A 70 -11.16 0.72 22.08
C ASN A 70 -11.68 1.41 23.39
N ASP A 71 -11.32 2.68 23.65
CA ASP A 71 -11.79 3.45 24.80
C ASP A 71 -13.03 4.29 24.47
N MET A 72 -14.21 3.83 24.92
CA MET A 72 -15.48 4.53 24.69
C MET A 72 -15.55 5.91 25.34
N SER A 73 -14.71 6.24 26.32
CA SER A 73 -14.71 7.55 26.97
C SER A 73 -14.21 8.68 26.05
N ILE A 74 -13.48 8.32 24.97
CA ILE A 74 -12.95 9.25 23.96
C ILE A 74 -13.54 8.99 22.57
N ALA A 75 -14.71 8.34 22.51
CA ALA A 75 -15.38 8.06 21.24
C ALA A 75 -15.76 9.35 20.50
N GLN A 76 -15.58 9.34 19.20
CA GLN A 76 -15.96 10.42 18.28
C GLN A 76 -16.75 9.85 17.10
N PRO A 77 -17.46 10.70 16.33
CA PRO A 77 -18.11 10.27 15.08
C PRO A 77 -17.11 9.67 14.10
N MET A 78 -17.54 8.69 13.29
CA MET A 78 -16.73 8.11 12.22
C MET A 78 -16.12 9.18 11.30
N LEU A 79 -16.83 10.28 11.06
CA LEU A 79 -16.29 11.40 10.26
C LEU A 79 -15.00 11.95 10.83
N ASP A 80 -14.88 12.05 12.17
CA ASP A 80 -13.66 12.52 12.82
C ASP A 80 -12.52 11.50 12.70
N HIS A 81 -12.83 10.20 12.69
CA HIS A 81 -11.87 9.14 12.37
C HIS A 81 -11.30 9.28 10.95
N LEU A 82 -12.15 9.59 9.95
CA LEU A 82 -11.68 9.86 8.59
C LEU A 82 -10.81 11.11 8.53
N LYS A 83 -11.17 12.16 9.27
CA LYS A 83 -10.41 13.41 9.37
C LYS A 83 -9.01 13.17 9.92
N VAL A 84 -8.90 12.49 11.05
CA VAL A 84 -7.58 12.21 11.64
C VAL A 84 -6.77 11.25 10.77
N SER A 85 -7.39 10.29 10.08
CA SER A 85 -6.71 9.44 9.09
C SER A 85 -6.07 10.24 7.96
N PHE A 86 -6.82 11.18 7.39
CA PHE A 86 -6.33 12.04 6.31
C PHE A 86 -5.17 12.93 6.78
N TYR A 87 -5.35 13.63 7.91
CA TYR A 87 -4.35 14.55 8.43
C TYR A 87 -3.16 13.83 9.09
N HIS A 88 -3.29 12.56 9.48
CA HIS A 88 -2.14 11.77 9.90
C HIS A 88 -1.07 11.72 8.82
N ILE A 89 -1.47 11.52 7.56
CA ILE A 89 -0.52 11.55 6.43
C ILE A 89 0.06 12.96 6.24
N VAL A 90 -0.79 13.98 6.18
CA VAL A 90 -0.39 15.38 5.94
C VAL A 90 0.57 15.91 7.02
N ASN A 91 0.41 15.46 8.25
CA ASN A 91 1.23 15.89 9.39
C ASN A 91 2.54 15.12 9.55
N ASN A 92 2.75 14.05 8.77
CA ASN A 92 3.93 13.19 8.84
C ASN A 92 4.63 13.10 7.48
N LEU A 93 5.13 14.25 7.01
CA LEU A 93 5.87 14.35 5.75
C LEU A 93 7.37 14.44 5.99
N GLY A 94 8.14 13.86 5.07
CA GLY A 94 9.58 13.90 5.04
C GLY A 94 10.15 15.07 4.20
N PRO A 95 11.45 15.04 3.89
CA PRO A 95 12.15 16.15 3.24
C PRO A 95 11.64 16.53 1.85
N HIS A 96 11.05 15.59 1.09
CA HIS A 96 10.51 15.83 -0.24
C HIS A 96 9.01 16.17 -0.22
N GLY A 97 8.40 16.28 0.98
CA GLY A 97 6.96 16.46 1.11
C GLY A 97 6.16 15.18 0.80
N LEU A 98 6.80 14.03 0.84
CA LEU A 98 6.19 12.71 0.73
C LEU A 98 5.94 12.14 2.14
N PRO A 99 4.99 11.21 2.32
CA PRO A 99 4.72 10.60 3.62
C PRO A 99 5.94 9.85 4.16
N LEU A 100 6.22 10.03 5.45
CA LEU A 100 7.24 9.25 6.14
C LEU A 100 6.91 7.76 6.05
N ALA A 101 7.92 6.93 5.83
CA ALA A 101 7.78 5.48 5.85
C ALA A 101 7.41 4.96 7.25
N MET A 102 7.68 5.74 8.30
CA MET A 102 7.48 5.37 9.70
C MET A 102 8.15 4.02 10.01
N ARG A 103 7.45 3.08 10.60
CA ARG A 103 7.97 1.71 10.83
C ARG A 103 8.05 0.92 9.52
N ALA A 104 6.96 0.92 8.76
CA ALA A 104 6.83 0.33 7.43
C ALA A 104 5.56 0.87 6.77
N ASP A 105 5.31 0.45 5.54
CA ASP A 105 4.03 0.57 4.86
C ASP A 105 3.46 -0.83 4.59
N TRP A 106 2.55 -0.99 3.62
CA TRP A 106 1.98 -2.27 3.22
C TRP A 106 3.02 -3.39 3.04
N ASN A 107 4.21 -3.07 2.54
CA ASN A 107 5.31 -4.02 2.45
C ASN A 107 6.14 -3.96 3.73
N ASP A 108 5.67 -4.64 4.75
CA ASP A 108 6.25 -4.67 6.09
C ASP A 108 7.64 -5.33 6.18
N CYS A 109 8.10 -5.92 5.08
CA CYS A 109 9.45 -6.46 4.95
C CYS A 109 10.47 -5.42 4.43
N ILE A 110 10.02 -4.21 4.05
CA ILE A 110 10.89 -3.09 3.68
C ILE A 110 11.07 -2.16 4.88
N ASN A 111 12.15 -2.32 5.62
CA ASN A 111 12.42 -1.59 6.85
C ASN A 111 13.35 -0.37 6.61
N LEU A 112 12.88 0.60 5.84
CA LEU A 112 13.67 1.76 5.42
C LEU A 112 14.14 2.67 6.56
N SER A 113 13.40 2.71 7.66
CA SER A 113 13.71 3.61 8.80
C SER A 113 13.97 2.90 10.11
N CYS A 114 13.67 1.61 10.23
CA CYS A 114 13.89 0.85 11.47
C CYS A 114 14.71 -0.44 11.25
N TYR A 115 15.55 -0.45 10.22
CA TYR A 115 16.44 -1.58 9.93
C TYR A 115 17.50 -1.79 11.01
N SER A 116 17.95 -3.04 11.19
CA SER A 116 19.10 -3.40 12.00
C SER A 116 20.36 -3.51 11.14
N ASP A 117 21.52 -3.22 11.73
CA ASP A 117 22.82 -3.50 11.10
C ASP A 117 23.13 -5.01 11.05
N THR A 118 22.37 -5.84 11.74
CA THR A 118 22.50 -7.29 11.76
C THR A 118 21.49 -7.94 10.81
N PRO A 119 21.92 -8.73 9.81
CA PRO A 119 21.01 -9.43 8.91
C PRO A 119 19.98 -10.29 9.66
N GLY A 120 18.71 -10.20 9.26
CA GLY A 120 17.61 -10.94 9.85
C GLY A 120 17.02 -10.36 11.15
N GLU A 121 17.52 -9.22 11.62
CA GLU A 121 16.95 -8.48 12.76
C GLU A 121 16.02 -7.35 12.36
N SER A 122 15.76 -7.15 11.08
CA SER A 122 14.85 -6.13 10.57
C SER A 122 13.43 -6.68 10.53
N PHE A 123 12.71 -6.56 11.64
CA PHE A 123 11.33 -7.03 11.76
C PHE A 123 10.35 -5.88 11.78
N GLN A 124 9.08 -6.15 11.43
CA GLN A 124 7.96 -5.19 11.52
C GLN A 124 7.85 -4.49 12.89
N THR A 125 8.23 -5.18 13.96
CA THR A 125 8.17 -4.66 15.33
C THR A 125 9.45 -3.97 15.79
N TYR A 126 10.50 -3.98 14.99
CA TYR A 126 11.78 -3.42 15.37
C TYR A 126 11.77 -1.89 15.29
N THR A 127 12.26 -1.24 16.33
CA THR A 127 12.56 0.19 16.35
C THR A 127 14.06 0.38 16.46
N ASN A 128 14.64 1.24 15.61
CA ASN A 128 16.09 1.43 15.58
C ASN A 128 16.53 2.39 16.69
N PRO A 129 17.40 1.96 17.62
CA PRO A 129 17.91 2.83 18.68
C PRO A 129 18.61 4.10 18.19
N LYS A 130 19.15 4.12 16.96
CA LYS A 130 19.75 5.31 16.34
C LYS A 130 18.75 6.45 16.20
N PHE A 131 17.46 6.12 16.08
CA PHE A 131 16.37 7.07 15.94
C PHE A 131 15.51 7.20 17.21
N ALA A 132 16.03 6.83 18.39
CA ALA A 132 15.27 6.84 19.65
C ALA A 132 14.65 8.22 19.95
N ALA A 133 15.36 9.32 19.65
CA ALA A 133 14.85 10.68 19.82
C ALA A 133 13.69 11.04 18.86
N GLU A 134 13.51 10.26 17.78
CA GLU A 134 12.54 10.45 16.71
C GLU A 134 11.40 9.43 16.80
N GLY A 135 11.33 8.66 17.88
CA GLY A 135 10.31 7.63 18.09
C GLY A 135 10.70 6.24 17.56
N GLY A 136 11.99 6.02 17.26
CA GLY A 136 12.53 4.71 16.85
C GLY A 136 12.62 4.50 15.33
N TYR A 137 12.22 5.48 14.51
CA TYR A 137 12.36 5.45 13.05
C TYR A 137 12.75 6.82 12.50
N SER A 138 13.46 6.80 11.36
CA SER A 138 13.97 8.01 10.69
C SER A 138 12.84 8.95 10.26
N LYS A 139 13.07 10.25 10.38
CA LYS A 139 12.25 11.30 9.79
C LYS A 139 12.70 11.73 8.39
N VAL A 140 13.51 10.89 7.73
CA VAL A 140 14.01 11.10 6.35
C VAL A 140 13.44 10.07 5.38
N ALA A 141 13.24 8.82 5.82
CA ALA A 141 12.69 7.77 4.97
C ALA A 141 11.23 8.07 4.59
N GLU A 142 10.94 8.06 3.28
CA GLU A 142 9.63 8.42 2.72
C GLU A 142 9.07 7.31 1.84
N SER A 143 7.77 7.02 1.93
CA SER A 143 7.06 6.04 1.11
C SER A 143 6.36 6.70 -0.07
N VAL A 144 6.80 6.42 -1.29
CA VAL A 144 6.11 6.84 -2.51
C VAL A 144 4.80 6.07 -2.70
N PHE A 145 4.76 4.81 -2.27
CA PHE A 145 3.51 4.03 -2.28
C PHE A 145 2.42 4.73 -1.45
N VAL A 146 2.72 5.13 -0.22
CA VAL A 146 1.73 5.82 0.64
C VAL A 146 1.34 7.17 0.04
N ALA A 147 2.26 7.89 -0.62
CA ALA A 147 1.95 9.13 -1.32
C ALA A 147 0.91 8.91 -2.44
N THR A 148 1.12 7.87 -3.25
CA THR A 148 0.19 7.56 -4.35
C THR A 148 -1.15 7.01 -3.83
N LEU A 149 -1.14 6.19 -2.78
CA LEU A 149 -2.35 5.74 -2.10
C LEU A 149 -3.13 6.90 -1.48
N PHE A 150 -2.45 7.88 -0.87
CA PHE A 150 -3.08 9.09 -0.34
C PHE A 150 -3.79 9.89 -1.43
N THR A 151 -3.17 10.06 -2.61
CA THR A 151 -3.79 10.77 -3.73
C THR A 151 -4.98 10.04 -4.33
N TYR A 152 -5.08 8.72 -4.12
CA TYR A 152 -6.23 7.90 -4.51
C TYR A 152 -7.35 7.90 -3.43
N ALA A 153 -6.98 7.78 -2.16
CA ALA A 153 -7.93 7.75 -1.06
C ALA A 153 -8.51 9.14 -0.73
N GLY A 154 -7.68 10.18 -0.78
CA GLY A 154 -8.04 11.53 -0.38
C GLY A 154 -9.26 12.12 -1.09
N PRO A 155 -9.43 11.99 -2.43
CA PRO A 155 -10.62 12.46 -3.14
C PRO A 155 -11.93 11.87 -2.61
N ASN A 156 -11.92 10.69 -2.03
CA ASN A 156 -13.11 10.10 -1.39
C ASN A 156 -13.49 10.86 -0.12
N TYR A 157 -12.50 11.26 0.70
CA TYR A 157 -12.74 12.11 1.87
C TYR A 157 -13.27 13.49 1.46
N VAL A 158 -12.67 14.12 0.43
CA VAL A 158 -13.16 15.38 -0.13
C VAL A 158 -14.61 15.26 -0.63
N SER A 159 -14.96 14.15 -1.29
CA SER A 159 -16.33 13.91 -1.77
C SER A 159 -17.33 13.78 -0.61
N ILE A 160 -16.94 13.13 0.48
CA ILE A 160 -17.75 13.04 1.71
C ILE A 160 -17.97 14.44 2.30
N LEU A 161 -16.92 15.24 2.44
CA LEU A 161 -17.03 16.61 2.96
C LEU A 161 -17.96 17.49 2.11
N LYS A 162 -17.84 17.43 0.77
CA LYS A 162 -18.72 18.16 -0.16
C LYS A 162 -20.17 17.73 -0.01
N HIS A 163 -20.43 16.42 0.11
CA HIS A 163 -21.79 15.92 0.33
C HIS A 163 -22.42 16.48 1.61
N LEU A 164 -21.60 16.67 2.66
CA LEU A 164 -22.03 17.24 3.94
C LEU A 164 -22.08 18.77 3.94
N GLY A 165 -21.81 19.45 2.82
CA GLY A 165 -21.78 20.91 2.73
C GLY A 165 -20.58 21.56 3.46
N LYS A 166 -19.52 20.79 3.74
CA LYS A 166 -18.29 21.26 4.40
C LYS A 166 -17.27 21.75 3.37
N ASP A 167 -17.65 22.75 2.57
CA ASP A 167 -16.90 23.17 1.39
C ASP A 167 -15.50 23.73 1.70
N GLU A 168 -15.35 24.45 2.82
CA GLU A 168 -14.05 24.98 3.26
C GLU A 168 -13.08 23.85 3.65
N GLU A 169 -13.55 22.85 4.41
CA GLU A 169 -12.77 21.68 4.77
C GLU A 169 -12.42 20.85 3.53
N ALA A 170 -13.36 20.71 2.60
CA ALA A 170 -13.15 20.01 1.33
C ALA A 170 -12.09 20.71 0.46
N ALA A 171 -12.11 22.05 0.38
CA ALA A 171 -11.12 22.81 -0.37
C ALA A 171 -9.72 22.70 0.27
N ALA A 172 -9.64 22.76 1.60
CA ALA A 172 -8.37 22.57 2.31
C ALA A 172 -7.79 21.16 2.08
N ALA A 173 -8.61 20.11 2.18
CA ALA A 173 -8.19 18.75 1.91
C ALA A 173 -7.75 18.56 0.44
N GLN A 174 -8.47 19.14 -0.52
CA GLN A 174 -8.08 19.08 -1.93
C GLN A 174 -6.72 19.73 -2.17
N ALA A 175 -6.43 20.86 -1.52
CA ALA A 175 -5.14 21.52 -1.65
C ALA A 175 -3.98 20.64 -1.15
N GLU A 176 -4.16 19.86 -0.11
CA GLU A 176 -3.14 18.90 0.36
C GLU A 176 -2.93 17.75 -0.64
N ILE A 177 -4.01 17.25 -1.26
CA ILE A 177 -3.92 16.25 -2.33
C ILE A 177 -3.13 16.78 -3.52
N ASP A 178 -3.41 18.01 -3.95
CA ASP A 178 -2.73 18.63 -5.09
C ASP A 178 -1.24 18.86 -4.81
N LYS A 179 -0.89 19.28 -3.59
CA LYS A 179 0.51 19.36 -3.13
C LYS A 179 1.20 18.00 -3.18
N MET A 180 0.53 16.94 -2.73
CA MET A 180 1.09 15.59 -2.75
C MET A 180 1.32 15.10 -4.18
N LYS A 181 0.35 15.28 -5.10
CA LYS A 181 0.54 14.94 -6.51
C LYS A 181 1.74 15.65 -7.11
N LYS A 182 1.90 16.94 -6.79
CA LYS A 182 3.06 17.71 -7.24
C LYS A 182 4.37 17.15 -6.65
N ALA A 183 4.41 16.87 -5.36
CA ALA A 183 5.60 16.30 -4.70
C ALA A 183 6.00 14.95 -5.32
N VAL A 184 5.03 14.08 -5.63
CA VAL A 184 5.27 12.80 -6.31
C VAL A 184 5.90 13.01 -7.68
N MET A 185 5.37 13.94 -8.49
CA MET A 185 5.95 14.23 -9.80
C MET A 185 7.35 14.84 -9.70
N ASP A 186 7.54 15.81 -8.82
CA ASP A 186 8.82 16.53 -8.69
C ASP A 186 9.95 15.65 -8.15
N HIS A 187 9.62 14.68 -7.28
CA HIS A 187 10.65 13.94 -6.53
C HIS A 187 10.62 12.43 -6.75
N ALA A 188 9.51 11.85 -7.18
CA ALA A 188 9.37 10.40 -7.24
C ALA A 188 9.21 9.83 -8.65
N PHE A 189 9.03 10.64 -9.71
CA PHE A 189 8.97 10.14 -11.08
C PHE A 189 10.38 10.02 -11.67
N ASP A 190 10.81 8.80 -11.98
CA ASP A 190 12.16 8.48 -12.47
C ASP A 190 12.26 8.46 -14.02
N GLY A 191 11.33 9.16 -14.68
CA GLY A 191 11.27 9.33 -16.12
C GLY A 191 10.44 8.29 -16.86
N ASP A 192 10.39 7.06 -16.36
CA ASP A 192 9.64 5.94 -16.94
C ASP A 192 8.69 5.25 -15.95
N TRP A 193 8.94 5.37 -14.65
CA TRP A 193 8.09 4.85 -13.56
C TRP A 193 8.30 5.64 -12.27
N PHE A 194 7.49 5.38 -11.23
CA PHE A 194 7.61 6.00 -9.92
C PHE A 194 8.53 5.19 -9.01
N LEU A 195 9.37 5.90 -8.25
CA LEU A 195 10.21 5.30 -7.20
C LEU A 195 9.37 4.50 -6.20
N ARG A 196 10.01 3.59 -5.48
CA ARG A 196 9.36 2.91 -4.35
C ARG A 196 9.39 3.76 -3.09
N ALA A 197 10.54 4.34 -2.79
CA ALA A 197 10.78 5.06 -1.54
C ALA A 197 12.09 5.85 -1.57
N TYR A 198 12.28 6.66 -0.53
CA TYR A 198 13.59 7.13 -0.07
C TYR A 198 13.93 6.43 1.24
N ASP A 199 15.18 6.01 1.42
CA ASP A 199 15.64 5.37 2.66
C ASP A 199 16.02 6.40 3.75
N ALA A 200 16.46 5.91 4.92
CA ALA A 200 16.86 6.77 6.04
C ALA A 200 18.07 7.69 5.75
N THR A 201 18.79 7.49 4.66
CA THR A 201 19.89 8.34 4.19
C THR A 201 19.47 9.32 3.11
N GLY A 202 18.21 9.23 2.65
CA GLY A 202 17.69 9.97 1.50
C GLY A 202 18.06 9.35 0.16
N ALA A 203 18.57 8.13 0.13
CA ALA A 203 18.84 7.42 -1.12
C ALA A 203 17.56 6.84 -1.73
N LYS A 204 17.50 6.83 -3.05
CA LYS A 204 16.35 6.31 -3.81
C LYS A 204 16.28 4.79 -3.75
N MET A 205 15.09 4.24 -3.57
CA MET A 205 14.73 2.85 -3.79
C MET A 205 13.72 2.75 -4.94
N GLY A 206 13.86 1.75 -5.80
CA GLY A 206 12.96 1.60 -6.95
C GLY A 206 13.31 2.51 -8.13
N SER A 207 14.57 2.95 -8.23
CA SER A 207 15.09 3.78 -9.32
C SER A 207 15.88 2.92 -10.31
N LYS A 208 15.93 3.37 -11.57
CA LYS A 208 16.82 2.83 -12.59
C LYS A 208 18.32 2.94 -12.20
N GLU A 209 18.64 3.82 -11.25
CA GLU A 209 19.99 3.99 -10.71
C GLU A 209 20.37 2.88 -9.72
N CYS A 210 19.39 2.16 -9.14
CA CYS A 210 19.66 1.05 -8.22
C CYS A 210 20.33 -0.13 -8.94
N GLU A 211 21.10 -0.91 -8.21
CA GLU A 211 21.70 -2.16 -8.74
C GLU A 211 20.64 -3.22 -8.95
N GLU A 212 19.81 -3.48 -7.93
CA GLU A 212 18.68 -4.40 -7.89
C GLU A 212 17.43 -3.68 -7.37
N GLY A 213 16.26 -4.26 -7.49
CA GLY A 213 15.03 -3.60 -7.06
C GLY A 213 14.80 -2.27 -7.76
N LYS A 214 14.93 -2.22 -9.09
CA LYS A 214 14.85 -0.96 -9.87
C LYS A 214 13.44 -0.46 -10.06
N ILE A 215 12.45 -1.35 -10.08
CA ILE A 215 11.04 -1.02 -10.21
C ILE A 215 10.23 -1.88 -9.25
N PHE A 216 9.21 -1.29 -8.62
CA PHE A 216 8.28 -1.92 -7.70
C PHE A 216 6.84 -1.67 -8.14
N ILE A 217 5.96 -2.63 -7.95
CA ILE A 217 4.56 -2.56 -8.40
C ILE A 217 3.71 -1.58 -7.57
N GLU A 218 4.00 -1.44 -6.26
CA GLU A 218 3.08 -0.86 -5.29
C GLU A 218 2.66 0.58 -5.62
N PRO A 219 3.56 1.54 -5.96
CA PRO A 219 3.15 2.91 -6.23
C PRO A 219 2.49 3.09 -7.60
N GLN A 220 2.76 2.19 -8.56
CA GLN A 220 2.47 2.43 -9.97
C GLN A 220 0.97 2.51 -10.27
N GLY A 221 0.21 1.50 -9.81
CA GLY A 221 -1.23 1.45 -10.07
C GLY A 221 -1.98 2.63 -9.47
N PHE A 222 -1.66 3.00 -8.24
CA PHE A 222 -2.30 4.15 -7.56
C PHE A 222 -1.93 5.49 -8.18
N ALA A 223 -0.69 5.67 -8.64
CA ALA A 223 -0.28 6.87 -9.37
C ALA A 223 -1.12 7.07 -10.64
N VAL A 224 -1.30 5.99 -11.42
CA VAL A 224 -2.12 6.00 -12.64
C VAL A 224 -3.60 6.28 -12.32
N MET A 225 -4.18 5.57 -11.33
CA MET A 225 -5.56 5.78 -10.91
C MET A 225 -5.84 7.19 -10.37
N SER A 226 -4.80 7.89 -9.92
CA SER A 226 -4.87 9.26 -9.40
C SER A 226 -4.57 10.33 -10.44
N ASP A 227 -4.37 9.99 -11.71
CA ASP A 227 -3.97 10.89 -12.79
C ASP A 227 -2.67 11.68 -12.50
N ILE A 228 -1.71 11.08 -11.75
CA ILE A 228 -0.43 11.74 -11.46
C ILE A 228 0.41 11.77 -12.73
N GLY A 229 0.81 12.98 -13.17
CA GLY A 229 1.65 13.18 -14.35
C GLY A 229 1.00 12.77 -15.67
N LYS A 230 -0.32 12.74 -15.74
CA LYS A 230 -1.07 12.35 -16.93
C LYS A 230 -0.79 13.27 -18.13
N GLU A 231 -0.70 14.58 -17.90
CA GLU A 231 -0.42 15.56 -18.95
C GLU A 231 1.00 15.38 -19.51
N GLU A 232 1.93 14.89 -18.71
CA GLU A 232 3.31 14.58 -19.08
C GLU A 232 3.46 13.15 -19.65
N GLY A 233 2.38 12.38 -19.70
CA GLY A 233 2.35 10.99 -20.14
C GLY A 233 3.06 10.02 -19.20
N ALA A 234 3.17 10.37 -17.92
CA ALA A 234 3.80 9.52 -16.92
C ALA A 234 3.01 8.23 -16.68
N ASP A 235 1.68 8.28 -16.77
CA ASP A 235 0.77 7.15 -16.66
C ASP A 235 1.06 6.06 -17.71
N ILE A 236 1.13 6.44 -18.99
CA ILE A 236 1.44 5.51 -20.10
C ILE A 236 2.85 4.94 -19.98
N LYS A 237 3.84 5.77 -19.63
CA LYS A 237 5.22 5.31 -19.44
C LYS A 237 5.32 4.30 -18.30
N THR A 238 4.63 4.57 -17.21
CA THR A 238 4.55 3.70 -16.04
C THR A 238 3.95 2.33 -16.39
N LEU A 239 2.80 2.30 -17.05
CA LEU A 239 2.16 1.03 -17.45
C LEU A 239 3.01 0.25 -18.47
N ASN A 240 3.67 0.93 -19.40
CA ASN A 240 4.60 0.29 -20.32
C ASN A 240 5.82 -0.30 -19.61
N SER A 241 6.29 0.36 -18.54
CA SER A 241 7.39 -0.14 -17.73
C SER A 241 6.98 -1.35 -16.91
N ILE A 242 5.76 -1.37 -16.39
CA ILE A 242 5.20 -2.55 -15.70
C ILE A 242 5.14 -3.74 -16.65
N ASP A 243 4.57 -3.57 -17.84
CA ASP A 243 4.50 -4.63 -18.83
C ASP A 243 5.89 -5.17 -19.18
N LYS A 244 6.84 -4.28 -19.40
CA LYS A 244 8.20 -4.64 -19.79
C LYS A 244 8.99 -5.36 -18.71
N TYR A 245 8.85 -4.93 -17.44
CA TYR A 245 9.77 -5.33 -16.38
C TYR A 245 9.13 -6.25 -15.33
N LEU A 246 7.83 -6.11 -15.07
CA LEU A 246 7.15 -6.86 -14.01
C LEU A 246 6.25 -7.97 -14.54
N ASN A 247 5.83 -7.91 -15.81
CA ASN A 247 4.94 -8.90 -16.39
C ASN A 247 5.66 -10.24 -16.60
N THR A 248 5.00 -11.33 -16.19
CA THR A 248 5.48 -12.72 -16.33
C THR A 248 4.33 -13.63 -16.82
N ASP A 249 4.61 -14.90 -17.03
CA ASP A 249 3.58 -15.87 -17.41
C ASP A 249 2.52 -16.12 -16.31
N PHE A 250 2.83 -15.78 -15.05
CA PHE A 250 2.00 -16.11 -13.88
C PHE A 250 1.42 -14.89 -13.16
N GLY A 251 1.65 -13.68 -13.67
CA GLY A 251 1.22 -12.40 -13.10
C GLY A 251 2.35 -11.39 -13.00
N LEU A 252 2.07 -10.26 -12.35
CA LEU A 252 3.05 -9.18 -12.16
C LEU A 252 3.84 -9.42 -10.86
N VAL A 253 5.18 -9.47 -10.97
CA VAL A 253 6.07 -9.58 -9.80
C VAL A 253 6.11 -8.26 -9.03
N LEU A 254 6.40 -8.33 -7.72
CA LEU A 254 6.47 -7.15 -6.86
C LEU A 254 7.58 -6.19 -7.25
N ASN A 255 8.75 -6.70 -7.61
CA ASN A 255 9.91 -5.89 -8.01
C ASN A 255 10.79 -6.60 -9.02
N ASN A 256 11.63 -5.84 -9.69
CA ASN A 256 12.61 -6.38 -10.66
C ASN A 256 13.83 -5.45 -10.78
N PRO A 257 15.09 -5.98 -10.87
CA PRO A 257 15.49 -7.36 -10.56
C PRO A 257 15.22 -7.76 -9.10
N ALA A 258 15.11 -9.07 -8.83
CA ALA A 258 15.10 -9.59 -7.48
C ALA A 258 16.42 -9.28 -6.75
N PHE A 259 16.38 -9.15 -5.43
CA PHE A 259 17.57 -9.02 -4.61
C PHE A 259 18.31 -10.36 -4.54
N THR A 260 19.61 -10.35 -4.80
CA THR A 260 20.48 -11.53 -4.76
C THR A 260 21.43 -11.54 -3.56
N LYS A 261 21.51 -10.42 -2.83
CA LYS A 261 22.31 -10.24 -1.62
C LYS A 261 21.53 -9.46 -0.56
N TYR A 262 21.98 -9.54 0.69
CA TYR A 262 21.40 -8.75 1.77
C TYR A 262 21.80 -7.26 1.64
N TYR A 263 20.77 -6.42 1.69
CA TYR A 263 20.90 -4.97 1.73
C TYR A 263 20.47 -4.46 3.10
N ILE A 264 21.40 -4.00 3.92
CA ILE A 264 21.13 -3.50 5.27
C ILE A 264 20.00 -2.44 5.27
N GLN A 265 20.06 -1.49 4.34
CA GLN A 265 19.12 -0.38 4.26
C GLN A 265 17.67 -0.79 3.87
N TYR A 266 17.49 -1.97 3.29
CA TYR A 266 16.17 -2.47 2.87
C TYR A 266 15.62 -3.54 3.83
N GLY A 267 16.48 -4.15 4.61
CA GLY A 267 16.13 -5.12 5.63
C GLY A 267 15.62 -6.46 5.08
N GLU A 268 14.59 -6.97 5.70
CA GLU A 268 14.12 -8.35 5.56
C GLU A 268 13.78 -8.75 4.12
N ILE A 269 13.25 -7.84 3.30
CA ILE A 269 12.92 -8.13 1.89
C ILE A 269 14.10 -8.75 1.13
N SER A 270 15.32 -8.34 1.43
CA SER A 270 16.53 -8.81 0.75
C SER A 270 17.10 -10.11 1.33
N THR A 271 16.47 -10.69 2.36
CA THR A 271 16.83 -12.00 2.92
C THR A 271 16.11 -13.15 2.22
N TYR A 272 14.98 -12.88 1.57
CA TYR A 272 14.21 -13.90 0.87
C TYR A 272 14.88 -14.33 -0.43
N PRO A 273 14.78 -15.61 -0.81
CA PRO A 273 15.22 -16.05 -2.14
C PRO A 273 14.47 -15.31 -3.24
N GLY A 274 15.17 -15.00 -4.35
CA GLY A 274 14.56 -14.35 -5.50
C GLY A 274 13.32 -15.09 -6.01
N GLY A 275 12.27 -14.35 -6.34
CA GLY A 275 10.98 -14.88 -6.78
C GLY A 275 10.08 -15.38 -5.66
N TYR A 276 10.46 -15.25 -4.38
CA TYR A 276 9.64 -15.67 -3.25
C TYR A 276 9.31 -14.50 -2.33
N LYS A 277 8.10 -14.55 -1.75
CA LYS A 277 7.58 -13.52 -0.87
C LYS A 277 7.75 -12.12 -1.49
N GLU A 278 8.14 -11.15 -0.70
CA GLU A 278 8.29 -9.76 -1.14
C GLU A 278 9.49 -9.54 -2.07
N ASN A 279 10.41 -10.50 -2.17
CA ASN A 279 11.55 -10.41 -3.10
C ASN A 279 11.20 -10.96 -4.49
N ALA A 280 10.53 -10.16 -5.29
CA ALA A 280 10.08 -10.47 -6.66
C ALA A 280 9.10 -11.67 -6.78
N GLY A 281 8.39 -12.01 -5.72
CA GLY A 281 7.20 -12.86 -5.80
C GLY A 281 6.03 -12.12 -6.46
N ILE A 282 4.97 -12.84 -6.80
CA ILE A 282 3.72 -12.30 -7.31
C ILE A 282 2.71 -12.32 -6.16
N PHE A 283 2.39 -11.15 -5.61
CA PHE A 283 1.30 -11.04 -4.64
C PHE A 283 0.01 -10.77 -5.39
N CYS A 284 -0.98 -11.67 -5.26
CA CYS A 284 -2.18 -11.58 -6.08
C CYS A 284 -2.98 -10.31 -5.85
N HIS A 285 -2.95 -9.71 -4.65
CA HIS A 285 -3.75 -8.52 -4.38
C HIS A 285 -3.13 -7.18 -4.85
N ASN A 286 -1.85 -7.14 -5.22
CA ASN A 286 -1.24 -5.95 -5.84
C ASN A 286 -1.52 -5.88 -7.34
N ASN A 287 -1.71 -7.03 -7.99
CA ASN A 287 -1.98 -7.10 -9.41
C ASN A 287 -3.25 -6.32 -9.80
N PRO A 288 -4.39 -6.41 -9.08
CA PRO A 288 -5.58 -5.60 -9.35
C PRO A 288 -5.35 -4.09 -9.36
N TRP A 289 -4.44 -3.56 -8.57
CA TRP A 289 -4.15 -2.12 -8.60
C TRP A 289 -3.67 -1.65 -9.97
N VAL A 290 -2.81 -2.46 -10.60
CA VAL A 290 -2.35 -2.21 -11.97
C VAL A 290 -3.44 -2.52 -12.99
N ILE A 291 -4.18 -3.61 -12.82
CA ILE A 291 -5.30 -3.99 -13.68
C ILE A 291 -6.34 -2.87 -13.78
N ILE A 292 -6.67 -2.25 -12.64
CA ILE A 292 -7.58 -1.09 -12.60
C ILE A 292 -6.94 0.11 -13.32
N GLY A 293 -5.65 0.38 -13.09
CA GLY A 293 -4.92 1.42 -13.81
C GLY A 293 -4.96 1.24 -15.32
N GLU A 294 -4.78 0.02 -15.82
CA GLU A 294 -4.92 -0.31 -17.25
C GLU A 294 -6.35 -0.03 -17.76
N THR A 295 -7.37 -0.40 -16.99
CA THR A 295 -8.77 -0.14 -17.38
C THR A 295 -9.10 1.34 -17.39
N VAL A 296 -8.60 2.13 -16.45
CA VAL A 296 -8.79 3.60 -16.39
C VAL A 296 -8.25 4.27 -17.65
N LEU A 297 -7.16 3.77 -18.22
CA LEU A 297 -6.56 4.26 -19.46
C LEU A 297 -7.11 3.58 -20.73
N GLY A 298 -8.14 2.74 -20.62
CA GLY A 298 -8.75 2.04 -21.76
C GLY A 298 -7.88 0.93 -22.37
N ARG A 299 -6.87 0.44 -21.65
CA ARG A 299 -5.95 -0.61 -22.09
C ARG A 299 -6.46 -2.01 -21.69
N GLY A 300 -7.68 -2.34 -22.14
CA GLY A 300 -8.41 -3.54 -21.73
C GLY A 300 -7.70 -4.86 -22.01
N ASP A 301 -6.92 -4.96 -23.07
CA ASP A 301 -6.18 -6.18 -23.43
C ASP A 301 -5.09 -6.50 -22.40
N TYR A 302 -4.37 -5.49 -21.90
CA TYR A 302 -3.39 -5.65 -20.84
C TYR A 302 -4.06 -6.00 -19.51
N ALA A 303 -5.15 -5.29 -19.15
CA ALA A 303 -5.92 -5.59 -17.97
C ALA A 303 -6.41 -7.04 -17.95
N TRP A 304 -6.92 -7.52 -19.08
CA TRP A 304 -7.37 -8.90 -19.25
C TRP A 304 -6.23 -9.91 -19.16
N ASP A 305 -5.08 -9.64 -19.79
CA ASP A 305 -3.92 -10.52 -19.72
C ASP A 305 -3.44 -10.70 -18.28
N TYR A 306 -3.29 -9.60 -17.53
CA TYR A 306 -2.86 -9.66 -16.12
C TYR A 306 -3.90 -10.35 -15.23
N PHE A 307 -5.20 -10.04 -15.43
CA PHE A 307 -6.28 -10.64 -14.65
C PHE A 307 -6.29 -12.17 -14.80
N ARG A 308 -6.26 -12.69 -16.02
CA ARG A 308 -6.34 -14.13 -16.26
C ARG A 308 -5.16 -14.91 -15.66
N LYS A 309 -3.99 -14.30 -15.54
CA LYS A 309 -2.79 -14.94 -14.96
C LYS A 309 -2.92 -15.24 -13.48
N ILE A 310 -3.72 -14.46 -12.75
CA ILE A 310 -3.92 -14.65 -11.30
C ILE A 310 -5.31 -15.19 -10.97
N CYS A 311 -6.26 -15.16 -11.89
CA CYS A 311 -7.64 -15.58 -11.66
C CYS A 311 -7.74 -17.10 -11.49
N PRO A 312 -8.34 -17.60 -10.40
CA PRO A 312 -8.40 -19.03 -10.07
C PRO A 312 -8.97 -19.91 -11.16
N SER A 313 -9.96 -19.43 -11.93
CA SER A 313 -10.59 -20.20 -13.02
C SER A 313 -9.65 -20.47 -14.20
N TYR A 314 -8.58 -19.67 -14.36
CA TYR A 314 -7.59 -19.86 -15.43
C TYR A 314 -6.33 -20.58 -14.91
N THR A 315 -6.00 -20.47 -13.64
CA THR A 315 -4.86 -21.20 -13.05
C THR A 315 -5.09 -22.70 -12.97
N GLU A 316 -6.33 -23.18 -13.17
CA GLU A 316 -6.66 -24.60 -13.24
C GLU A 316 -5.93 -25.32 -14.37
N GLU A 317 -5.67 -24.67 -15.50
CA GLU A 317 -4.94 -25.25 -16.63
C GLU A 317 -3.54 -25.75 -16.26
N HIS A 318 -2.94 -25.17 -15.21
CA HIS A 318 -1.64 -25.56 -14.65
C HIS A 318 -1.71 -25.89 -13.15
N SER A 319 -2.83 -26.43 -12.71
CA SER A 319 -3.10 -26.75 -11.29
C SER A 319 -2.04 -27.63 -10.64
N ALA A 320 -1.44 -28.56 -11.37
CA ALA A 320 -0.34 -29.40 -10.89
C ALA A 320 0.92 -28.61 -10.50
N LEU A 321 1.14 -27.42 -11.09
CA LEU A 321 2.19 -26.49 -10.74
C LEU A 321 1.73 -25.53 -9.65
N HIS A 322 0.52 -24.98 -9.80
CA HIS A 322 -0.06 -23.95 -8.91
C HIS A 322 -0.31 -24.46 -7.48
N LYS A 323 -0.85 -25.68 -7.32
CA LYS A 323 -0.96 -26.44 -6.06
C LYS A 323 -1.80 -25.85 -4.94
N VAL A 324 -2.48 -24.73 -5.12
CA VAL A 324 -3.45 -24.23 -4.13
C VAL A 324 -4.84 -24.77 -4.41
N GLU A 325 -5.77 -24.55 -3.48
CA GLU A 325 -7.15 -24.98 -3.63
C GLU A 325 -7.80 -24.41 -4.89
N PRO A 326 -8.59 -25.22 -5.62
CA PRO A 326 -9.35 -24.74 -6.79
C PRO A 326 -10.27 -23.57 -6.43
N TYR A 327 -10.41 -22.60 -7.34
CA TYR A 327 -11.30 -21.45 -7.21
C TYR A 327 -10.97 -20.47 -6.08
N VAL A 328 -9.75 -20.52 -5.56
CA VAL A 328 -9.28 -19.66 -4.48
C VAL A 328 -8.08 -18.84 -4.96
N TYR A 329 -8.11 -17.55 -4.70
CA TYR A 329 -6.90 -16.74 -4.86
C TYR A 329 -5.85 -17.17 -3.84
N SER A 330 -4.63 -17.36 -4.31
CA SER A 330 -3.47 -17.48 -3.43
C SER A 330 -3.02 -16.10 -2.95
N GLN A 331 -2.36 -16.04 -1.80
CA GLN A 331 -1.67 -14.82 -1.39
C GLN A 331 -0.53 -14.51 -2.37
N MET A 332 0.29 -15.52 -2.66
CA MET A 332 1.52 -15.39 -3.42
C MET A 332 1.66 -16.51 -4.45
N ILE A 333 2.19 -16.16 -5.61
CA ILE A 333 2.69 -17.09 -6.63
C ILE A 333 4.19 -16.85 -6.76
N ALA A 334 4.98 -17.93 -6.89
CA ALA A 334 6.43 -17.83 -7.09
C ALA A 334 6.74 -17.11 -8.41
N GLY A 335 7.54 -16.07 -8.35
CA GLY A 335 7.92 -15.25 -9.49
C GLY A 335 8.94 -15.93 -10.43
N LYS A 336 9.33 -15.23 -11.49
CA LYS A 336 10.21 -15.74 -12.54
C LYS A 336 11.60 -16.18 -12.05
N ASP A 337 12.08 -15.57 -10.97
CA ASP A 337 13.41 -15.83 -10.40
C ASP A 337 13.40 -16.97 -9.36
N ALA A 338 12.24 -17.54 -9.06
CA ALA A 338 12.10 -18.65 -8.13
C ALA A 338 12.59 -19.98 -8.72
N ALA A 339 12.94 -20.93 -7.87
CA ALA A 339 13.29 -22.28 -8.29
C ALA A 339 12.12 -23.03 -8.98
N ARG A 340 10.88 -22.66 -8.66
CA ARG A 340 9.64 -23.21 -9.25
C ARG A 340 8.66 -22.07 -9.56
N PRO A 341 8.88 -21.31 -10.65
CA PRO A 341 7.97 -20.23 -11.04
C PRO A 341 6.55 -20.75 -11.24
N GLY A 342 5.54 -20.02 -10.78
CA GLY A 342 4.13 -20.41 -10.89
C GLY A 342 3.60 -21.26 -9.71
N GLU A 343 4.46 -21.79 -8.83
CA GLU A 343 3.99 -22.48 -7.61
C GLU A 343 3.41 -21.47 -6.61
N ALA A 344 2.14 -21.64 -6.24
CA ALA A 344 1.44 -20.73 -5.33
C ALA A 344 1.50 -21.18 -3.88
N LYS A 345 1.22 -20.21 -2.98
CA LYS A 345 1.28 -20.39 -1.53
C LYS A 345 0.11 -19.65 -0.86
N ASN A 346 -0.27 -20.16 0.32
CA ASN A 346 -1.21 -19.51 1.23
C ASN A 346 -2.58 -19.21 0.58
N SER A 347 -3.36 -20.27 0.32
CA SER A 347 -4.76 -20.14 -0.09
C SER A 347 -5.54 -19.30 0.93
N TRP A 348 -6.45 -18.45 0.44
CA TRP A 348 -7.36 -17.61 1.23
C TRP A 348 -6.72 -16.40 1.93
N LEU A 349 -5.42 -16.29 2.04
CA LEU A 349 -4.75 -15.22 2.77
C LEU A 349 -4.49 -13.99 1.86
N THR A 350 -5.53 -13.51 1.19
CA THR A 350 -5.43 -12.36 0.30
C THR A 350 -6.74 -11.59 0.18
N GLY A 351 -6.65 -10.28 -0.03
CA GLY A 351 -7.77 -9.40 -0.34
C GLY A 351 -8.06 -9.27 -1.84
N THR A 352 -7.44 -10.08 -2.71
CA THR A 352 -7.54 -9.96 -4.17
C THR A 352 -8.97 -9.87 -4.69
N ALA A 353 -9.88 -10.68 -4.12
CA ALA A 353 -11.28 -10.72 -4.56
C ALA A 353 -12.08 -9.45 -4.20
N ALA A 354 -11.51 -8.53 -3.44
CA ALA A 354 -12.16 -7.28 -3.06
C ALA A 354 -11.91 -6.13 -4.07
N TRP A 355 -11.02 -6.32 -5.03
CA TRP A 355 -10.62 -5.31 -6.05
C TRP A 355 -11.23 -5.51 -7.44
#